data_68d09da033ece2ed8b01d9419de932cf
#
_entry.id   68d09da033ece2ed8b01d9419de932cf
#
_cell.length_a   1.000
_cell.length_b   1.000
_cell.length_c   1.000
_cell.angle_alpha   90.00
_cell.angle_beta   90.00
_cell.angle_gamma   90.00
#
_symmetry.space_group_name_H-M   'P 1'
#
loop_
_entity.id
_entity.type
_entity.pdbx_description
1 polymer ?
#
loop_
_entity_poly.entity_id
_entity_poly.type
_entity_poly.pdbx_seq_one_letter_code
_entity_poly.pdbx_strand_id
1 'polypeptide(L)'
;MKKSILLIGGSSDIGKNFIRFSKFKENYNIISTSSKNLDLNCEKSISNFIKKNNKTNINHILFLSAFNEIKNFKKLKNYEIKKAFNINFLGFITVLNNLIKTNKKLESIIIISSLYGIYGRKGRFLYSTSKHLLNGMIKTLCMDLSKDKIRVNGLTPGFIKTKMTSKNLNNIDIKKIKSKTPIGRLGKCKEITDVLDFLISKESSFINGQNLIVDGGFSSGGFFE
;
A
#
# COMPACT_ATOMS: atom_id res chain seq x y z
N MET A 1 -3.75 12.92 -24.28
CA MET A 1 -3.04 13.12 -22.99
C MET A 1 -2.51 11.77 -22.49
N LYS A 2 -1.26 11.75 -22.01
CA LYS A 2 -0.63 10.55 -21.43
C LYS A 2 -1.43 10.09 -20.20
N LYS A 3 -1.66 8.79 -20.03
CA LYS A 3 -2.29 8.23 -18.83
C LYS A 3 -1.42 8.53 -17.58
N SER A 4 -2.04 8.62 -16.41
CA SER A 4 -1.31 8.93 -15.17
C SER A 4 -1.53 7.89 -14.09
N ILE A 5 -0.46 7.64 -13.31
CA ILE A 5 -0.47 6.81 -12.10
C ILE A 5 -0.20 7.72 -10.90
N LEU A 6 -1.12 7.80 -9.96
CA LEU A 6 -0.89 8.45 -8.68
C LEU A 6 -0.27 7.45 -7.71
N LEU A 7 0.96 7.71 -7.30
CA LEU A 7 1.74 6.87 -6.38
C LEU A 7 1.83 7.54 -5.01
N ILE A 8 0.93 7.19 -4.10
CA ILE A 8 0.92 7.73 -2.73
C ILE A 8 1.92 6.93 -1.87
N GLY A 9 2.97 7.60 -1.39
CA GLY A 9 4.09 6.97 -0.70
C GLY A 9 5.24 6.56 -1.62
N GLY A 10 5.44 7.27 -2.71
CA GLY A 10 6.51 7.02 -3.68
C GLY A 10 7.92 7.17 -3.13
N SER A 11 8.10 7.81 -1.97
CA SER A 11 9.41 7.89 -1.27
C SER A 11 9.82 6.59 -0.56
N SER A 12 8.91 5.62 -0.40
CA SER A 12 9.23 4.29 0.13
C SER A 12 10.15 3.51 -0.80
N ASP A 13 10.83 2.47 -0.29
CA ASP A 13 11.73 1.66 -1.13
C ASP A 13 10.97 0.94 -2.26
N ILE A 14 9.75 0.46 -1.99
CA ILE A 14 8.86 -0.11 -3.02
C ILE A 14 8.46 0.98 -4.02
N GLY A 15 8.07 2.17 -3.55
CA GLY A 15 7.69 3.28 -4.42
C GLY A 15 8.82 3.74 -5.33
N LYS A 16 10.05 3.89 -4.79
CA LYS A 16 11.24 4.20 -5.58
C LYS A 16 11.55 3.12 -6.60
N ASN A 17 11.39 1.86 -6.23
CA ASN A 17 11.58 0.74 -7.14
C ASN A 17 10.55 0.77 -8.27
N PHE A 18 9.27 1.04 -7.96
CA PHE A 18 8.22 1.20 -8.96
C PHE A 18 8.54 2.31 -9.95
N ILE A 19 8.90 3.51 -9.47
CA ILE A 19 9.27 4.64 -10.34
C ILE A 19 10.41 4.27 -11.30
N ARG A 20 11.40 3.50 -10.82
CA ARG A 20 12.59 3.16 -11.61
C ARG A 20 12.39 2.00 -12.58
N PHE A 21 11.60 0.99 -12.21
CA PHE A 21 11.58 -0.31 -12.88
C PHE A 21 10.20 -0.79 -13.35
N SER A 22 9.11 -0.02 -13.13
CA SER A 22 7.80 -0.35 -13.66
C SER A 22 7.80 -0.36 -15.19
N LYS A 23 7.07 -1.30 -15.78
CA LYS A 23 6.81 -1.37 -17.23
C LYS A 23 6.08 -0.12 -17.76
N PHE A 24 5.37 0.58 -16.88
CA PHE A 24 4.56 1.74 -17.23
C PHE A 24 5.30 3.08 -17.17
N LYS A 25 6.54 3.12 -16.68
CA LYS A 25 7.28 4.37 -16.44
C LYS A 25 7.46 5.24 -17.70
N GLU A 26 7.59 4.64 -18.88
CA GLU A 26 7.75 5.38 -20.14
C GLU A 26 6.41 5.86 -20.71
N ASN A 27 5.34 5.06 -20.50
CA ASN A 27 4.04 5.27 -21.14
C ASN A 27 3.06 6.05 -20.27
N TYR A 28 3.31 6.15 -18.96
CA TYR A 28 2.48 6.85 -17.98
C TYR A 28 3.22 8.01 -17.33
N ASN A 29 2.50 9.05 -16.98
CA ASN A 29 2.97 10.08 -16.08
C ASN A 29 2.83 9.58 -14.64
N ILE A 30 3.94 9.40 -13.90
CA ILE A 30 3.92 8.95 -12.50
C ILE A 30 3.92 10.16 -11.59
N ILE A 31 2.77 10.45 -10.97
CA ILE A 31 2.60 11.49 -9.95
C ILE A 31 2.97 10.89 -8.61
N SER A 32 4.23 11.06 -8.22
CA SER A 32 4.77 10.50 -6.98
C SER A 32 4.61 11.44 -5.80
N THR A 33 4.11 10.93 -4.66
CA THR A 33 3.98 11.72 -3.44
C THR A 33 4.87 11.21 -2.31
N SER A 34 5.19 12.14 -1.41
CA SER A 34 5.83 11.92 -0.12
C SER A 34 5.17 12.81 0.92
N SER A 35 5.53 12.69 2.20
CA SER A 35 5.02 13.59 3.25
C SER A 35 5.33 15.08 3.03
N LYS A 36 6.26 15.42 2.13
CA LYS A 36 6.56 16.82 1.78
C LYS A 36 5.50 17.48 0.91
N ASN A 37 4.82 16.71 0.04
CA ASN A 37 3.82 17.22 -0.91
C ASN A 37 2.42 16.64 -0.70
N LEU A 38 2.29 15.58 0.10
CA LEU A 38 1.03 15.01 0.58
C LEU A 38 1.25 14.38 1.95
N ASP A 39 1.11 15.18 3.01
CA ASP A 39 1.09 14.67 4.38
C ASP A 39 -0.33 14.21 4.73
N LEU A 40 -0.52 12.89 4.80
CA LEU A 40 -1.79 12.26 5.12
C LEU A 40 -2.25 12.48 6.58
N ASN A 41 -1.38 13.01 7.43
CA ASN A 41 -1.73 13.42 8.81
C ASN A 41 -2.13 14.91 8.91
N CYS A 42 -2.16 15.65 7.81
CA CYS A 42 -2.44 17.07 7.77
C CYS A 42 -3.57 17.37 6.77
N GLU A 43 -4.74 17.78 7.27
CA GLU A 43 -5.92 18.10 6.45
C GLU A 43 -5.66 19.19 5.41
N LYS A 44 -4.90 20.24 5.80
CA LYS A 44 -4.51 21.32 4.89
C LYS A 44 -3.65 20.81 3.74
N SER A 45 -2.71 19.89 4.02
CA SER A 45 -1.89 19.23 2.99
C SER A 45 -2.74 18.42 2.02
N ILE A 46 -3.67 17.64 2.55
CA ILE A 46 -4.62 16.84 1.74
C ILE A 46 -5.49 17.75 0.87
N SER A 47 -6.09 18.79 1.45
CA SER A 47 -6.92 19.76 0.71
C SER A 47 -6.15 20.45 -0.43
N ASN A 48 -4.93 20.91 -0.16
CA ASN A 48 -4.07 21.53 -1.18
C ASN A 48 -3.71 20.55 -2.29
N PHE A 49 -3.40 19.30 -1.94
CA PHE A 49 -3.10 18.27 -2.92
C PHE A 49 -4.31 17.99 -3.83
N ILE A 50 -5.50 17.86 -3.26
CA ILE A 50 -6.76 17.63 -4.00
C ILE A 50 -7.02 18.80 -4.95
N LYS A 51 -6.96 20.06 -4.47
CA LYS A 51 -7.17 21.26 -5.30
C LYS A 51 -6.20 21.30 -6.48
N LYS A 52 -4.93 20.98 -6.26
CA LYS A 52 -3.89 20.97 -7.31
C LYS A 52 -4.15 19.90 -8.38
N ASN A 53 -4.74 18.76 -8.00
CA ASN A 53 -4.88 17.60 -8.88
C ASN A 53 -6.31 17.32 -9.32
N ASN A 54 -7.30 18.18 -9.03
CA ASN A 54 -8.71 17.97 -9.35
C ASN A 54 -9.01 17.86 -10.86
N LYS A 55 -8.16 18.45 -11.71
CA LYS A 55 -8.25 18.39 -13.19
C LYS A 55 -7.31 17.35 -13.81
N THR A 56 -6.53 16.64 -13.00
CA THR A 56 -5.56 15.66 -13.50
C THR A 56 -6.27 14.34 -13.81
N ASN A 57 -6.11 13.84 -15.04
CA ASN A 57 -6.62 12.51 -15.41
C ASN A 57 -5.76 11.41 -14.78
N ILE A 58 -6.20 10.86 -13.66
CA ILE A 58 -5.53 9.76 -12.96
C ILE A 58 -6.21 8.45 -13.38
N ASN A 59 -5.45 7.54 -13.98
CA ASN A 59 -5.96 6.23 -14.41
C ASN A 59 -5.78 5.16 -13.34
N HIS A 60 -4.71 5.25 -12.56
CA HIS A 60 -4.42 4.28 -11.51
C HIS A 60 -3.96 4.98 -10.23
N ILE A 61 -4.41 4.46 -9.08
CA ILE A 61 -3.97 4.92 -7.77
C ILE A 61 -3.27 3.76 -7.07
N LEU A 62 -2.02 3.98 -6.64
CA LEU A 62 -1.24 3.05 -5.83
C LEU A 62 -1.04 3.65 -4.44
N PHE A 63 -1.54 2.97 -3.40
CA PHE A 63 -1.37 3.40 -2.01
C PHE A 63 -0.31 2.56 -1.31
N LEU A 64 0.88 3.14 -1.11
CA LEU A 64 2.06 2.52 -0.51
C LEU A 64 2.48 3.16 0.81
N SER A 65 1.82 4.23 1.24
CA SER A 65 2.14 4.90 2.50
C SER A 65 1.86 4.00 3.70
N ALA A 66 2.75 4.03 4.68
CA ALA A 66 2.55 3.36 5.95
C ALA A 66 3.38 3.99 7.06
N PHE A 67 2.77 4.20 8.20
CA PHE A 67 3.42 4.47 9.46
C PHE A 67 3.42 3.18 10.29
N ASN A 68 4.60 2.75 10.73
CA ASN A 68 4.78 1.49 11.43
C ASN A 68 5.67 1.70 12.65
N GLU A 69 5.06 1.77 13.81
CA GLU A 69 5.72 1.88 15.10
C GLU A 69 5.54 0.60 15.91
N ILE A 70 6.61 0.18 16.59
CA ILE A 70 6.58 -0.98 17.49
C ILE A 70 6.46 -0.47 18.91
N LYS A 71 5.30 -0.71 19.52
CA LYS A 71 5.03 -0.23 20.87
C LYS A 71 4.00 -1.12 21.58
N ASN A 72 4.20 -1.36 22.88
CA ASN A 72 3.20 -2.04 23.68
C ASN A 72 1.92 -1.21 23.75
N PHE A 73 0.76 -1.85 23.67
CA PHE A 73 -0.55 -1.21 23.70
C PHE A 73 -0.72 -0.26 24.89
N LYS A 74 -0.36 -0.69 26.08
CA LYS A 74 -0.47 0.11 27.32
C LYS A 74 0.40 1.38 27.31
N LYS A 75 1.40 1.48 26.42
CA LYS A 75 2.31 2.63 26.31
C LYS A 75 1.96 3.56 25.15
N LEU A 76 0.89 3.28 24.40
CA LEU A 76 0.44 4.13 23.30
C LEU A 76 -0.13 5.45 23.81
N LYS A 77 0.24 6.53 23.13
CA LYS A 77 -0.28 7.86 23.37
C LYS A 77 -1.33 8.22 22.31
N ASN A 78 -2.33 9.02 22.66
CA ASN A 78 -3.43 9.40 21.76
C ASN A 78 -2.95 10.02 20.44
N TYR A 79 -1.90 10.84 20.47
CA TYR A 79 -1.36 11.43 19.23
C TYR A 79 -0.74 10.38 18.30
N GLU A 80 -0.14 9.31 18.83
CA GLU A 80 0.42 8.21 18.03
C GLU A 80 -0.68 7.40 17.36
N ILE A 81 -1.77 7.16 18.09
CA ILE A 81 -2.96 6.50 17.57
C ILE A 81 -3.54 7.31 16.41
N LYS A 82 -3.82 8.59 16.62
CA LYS A 82 -4.35 9.50 15.58
C LYS A 82 -3.43 9.52 14.36
N LYS A 83 -2.12 9.72 14.56
CA LYS A 83 -1.13 9.76 13.48
C LYS A 83 -1.12 8.47 12.67
N ALA A 84 -1.12 7.31 13.32
CA ALA A 84 -1.09 6.02 12.64
C ALA A 84 -2.33 5.81 11.76
N PHE A 85 -3.53 6.07 12.31
CA PHE A 85 -4.77 5.92 11.55
C PHE A 85 -4.91 6.96 10.44
N ASN A 86 -4.49 8.21 10.67
CA ASN A 86 -4.49 9.24 9.63
C ASN A 86 -3.59 8.84 8.45
N ILE A 87 -2.34 8.44 8.70
CA ILE A 87 -1.40 8.09 7.63
C ILE A 87 -1.80 6.79 6.92
N ASN A 88 -2.19 5.77 7.69
CA ASN A 88 -2.40 4.43 7.14
C ASN A 88 -3.80 4.22 6.55
N PHE A 89 -4.77 5.08 6.86
CA PHE A 89 -6.17 4.86 6.49
C PHE A 89 -6.93 6.15 6.18
N LEU A 90 -7.24 7.00 7.17
CA LEU A 90 -8.17 8.12 7.03
C LEU A 90 -7.74 9.14 5.98
N GLY A 91 -6.47 9.54 5.98
CA GLY A 91 -5.95 10.50 5.00
C GLY A 91 -6.03 9.97 3.58
N PHE A 92 -5.80 8.66 3.39
CA PHE A 92 -5.98 8.03 2.08
C PHE A 92 -7.44 8.02 1.63
N ILE A 93 -8.38 7.67 2.53
CA ILE A 93 -9.82 7.69 2.22
C ILE A 93 -10.25 9.10 1.81
N THR A 94 -9.80 10.13 2.53
CA THR A 94 -10.12 11.52 2.20
C THR A 94 -9.62 11.90 0.82
N VAL A 95 -8.38 11.56 0.47
CA VAL A 95 -7.84 11.78 -0.88
C VAL A 95 -8.65 11.03 -1.93
N LEU A 96 -8.90 9.73 -1.70
CA LEU A 96 -9.58 8.85 -2.64
C LEU A 96 -11.02 9.31 -2.91
N ASN A 97 -11.80 9.58 -1.87
CA ASN A 97 -13.19 10.04 -1.99
C ASN A 97 -13.32 11.32 -2.84
N ASN A 98 -12.40 12.26 -2.65
CA ASN A 98 -12.40 13.49 -3.43
C ASN A 98 -11.97 13.27 -4.89
N LEU A 99 -10.95 12.44 -5.13
CA LEU A 99 -10.47 12.17 -6.47
C LEU A 99 -11.48 11.38 -7.31
N ILE A 100 -12.19 10.42 -6.74
CA ILE A 100 -13.22 9.64 -7.45
C ILE A 100 -14.35 10.53 -7.95
N LYS A 101 -14.78 11.51 -7.17
CA LYS A 101 -15.86 12.44 -7.56
C LYS A 101 -15.51 13.28 -8.79
N THR A 102 -14.25 13.61 -8.98
CA THR A 102 -13.80 14.52 -10.05
C THR A 102 -13.13 13.79 -11.20
N ASN A 103 -12.63 12.57 -11.00
CA ASN A 103 -11.82 11.83 -11.96
C ASN A 103 -12.60 10.69 -12.63
N LYS A 104 -13.09 10.95 -13.84
CA LYS A 104 -13.85 9.98 -14.66
C LYS A 104 -12.96 8.99 -15.46
N LYS A 105 -11.64 9.07 -15.31
CA LYS A 105 -10.67 8.23 -16.05
C LYS A 105 -10.03 7.14 -15.19
N LEU A 106 -10.44 7.01 -13.90
CA LEU A 106 -9.89 6.03 -13.00
C LEU A 106 -10.25 4.61 -13.43
N GLU A 107 -9.27 3.75 -13.55
CA GLU A 107 -9.40 2.35 -14.00
C GLU A 107 -9.10 1.35 -12.88
N SER A 108 -8.15 1.67 -11.98
CA SER A 108 -7.83 0.78 -10.86
C SER A 108 -7.24 1.49 -9.65
N ILE A 109 -7.46 0.89 -8.49
CA ILE A 109 -6.90 1.26 -7.19
C ILE A 109 -6.19 0.03 -6.63
N ILE A 110 -4.90 0.15 -6.32
CA ILE A 110 -4.12 -0.90 -5.70
C ILE A 110 -3.61 -0.43 -4.34
N ILE A 111 -3.86 -1.23 -3.30
CA ILE A 111 -3.58 -0.89 -1.91
C ILE A 111 -2.55 -1.87 -1.35
N ILE A 112 -1.39 -1.38 -0.91
CA ILE A 112 -0.41 -2.21 -0.21
C ILE A 112 -0.87 -2.46 1.22
N SER A 113 -1.23 -3.72 1.49
CA SER A 113 -1.51 -4.23 2.82
C SER A 113 -0.21 -4.78 3.48
N SER A 114 -0.31 -5.84 4.24
CA SER A 114 0.79 -6.53 4.92
C SER A 114 0.30 -7.87 5.42
N LEU A 115 1.20 -8.82 5.66
CA LEU A 115 0.88 -10.01 6.44
C LEU A 115 0.28 -9.67 7.82
N TYR A 116 0.69 -8.54 8.42
CA TYR A 116 0.06 -8.04 9.65
C TYR A 116 -1.37 -7.50 9.48
N GLY A 117 -1.91 -7.48 8.27
CA GLY A 117 -3.33 -7.29 7.99
C GLY A 117 -4.11 -8.60 7.92
N ILE A 118 -3.44 -9.76 8.08
CA ILE A 118 -4.05 -11.09 8.11
C ILE A 118 -3.97 -11.64 9.54
N TYR A 119 -2.85 -11.44 10.23
CA TYR A 119 -2.63 -11.89 11.61
C TYR A 119 -1.98 -10.79 12.46
N GLY A 120 -2.13 -10.93 13.78
CA GLY A 120 -1.57 -10.00 14.74
C GLY A 120 -0.12 -10.33 15.12
N ARG A 121 0.61 -9.32 15.62
CA ARG A 121 1.91 -9.50 16.29
C ARG A 121 2.01 -8.58 17.50
N LYS A 122 2.59 -9.09 18.57
CA LYS A 122 2.87 -8.32 19.80
C LYS A 122 3.61 -7.01 19.45
N GLY A 123 3.15 -5.90 20.00
CA GLY A 123 3.74 -4.58 19.80
C GLY A 123 3.39 -3.92 18.44
N ARG A 124 2.53 -4.51 17.63
CA ARG A 124 2.13 -4.01 16.29
C ARG A 124 0.68 -3.56 16.21
N PHE A 125 0.04 -3.24 17.35
CA PHE A 125 -1.39 -2.92 17.39
C PHE A 125 -1.80 -1.91 16.31
N LEU A 126 -1.18 -0.72 16.29
CA LEU A 126 -1.54 0.35 15.34
C LEU A 126 -1.38 -0.09 13.89
N TYR A 127 -0.26 -0.75 13.59
CA TYR A 127 0.03 -1.18 12.23
C TYR A 127 -0.88 -2.33 11.79
N SER A 128 -0.99 -3.39 12.60
CA SER A 128 -1.85 -4.53 12.26
C SER A 128 -3.30 -4.10 12.08
N THR A 129 -3.86 -3.34 13.04
CA THR A 129 -5.25 -2.88 12.95
C THR A 129 -5.48 -2.04 11.69
N SER A 130 -4.57 -1.10 11.38
CA SER A 130 -4.71 -0.29 10.17
C SER A 130 -4.64 -1.13 8.88
N LYS A 131 -3.84 -2.20 8.84
CA LYS A 131 -3.76 -3.08 7.67
C LYS A 131 -4.98 -4.01 7.55
N HIS A 132 -5.61 -4.42 8.65
CA HIS A 132 -6.89 -5.11 8.62
C HIS A 132 -8.02 -4.20 8.07
N LEU A 133 -8.04 -2.91 8.47
CA LEU A 133 -8.98 -1.93 7.90
C LEU A 133 -8.83 -1.81 6.38
N LEU A 134 -7.60 -1.77 5.85
CA LEU A 134 -7.36 -1.74 4.41
C LEU A 134 -7.90 -2.98 3.71
N ASN A 135 -7.79 -4.17 4.32
CA ASN A 135 -8.30 -5.40 3.73
C ASN A 135 -9.84 -5.41 3.65
N GLY A 136 -10.53 -4.89 4.67
CA GLY A 136 -11.98 -4.68 4.63
C GLY A 136 -12.38 -3.66 3.57
N MET A 137 -11.64 -2.53 3.50
CA MET A 137 -11.89 -1.47 2.52
C MET A 137 -11.78 -1.96 1.07
N ILE A 138 -10.83 -2.82 0.74
CA ILE A 138 -10.67 -3.38 -0.60
C ILE A 138 -11.95 -4.10 -1.04
N LYS A 139 -12.54 -4.91 -0.15
CA LYS A 139 -13.75 -5.68 -0.44
C LYS A 139 -14.99 -4.79 -0.63
N THR A 140 -15.14 -3.75 0.19
CA THR A 140 -16.29 -2.85 0.08
C THR A 140 -16.16 -1.91 -1.12
N LEU A 141 -15.00 -1.30 -1.33
CA LEU A 141 -14.79 -0.40 -2.47
C LEU A 141 -14.94 -1.10 -3.83
N CYS A 142 -14.54 -2.36 -3.95
CA CYS A 142 -14.73 -3.07 -5.23
C CYS A 142 -16.22 -3.25 -5.59
N MET A 143 -17.09 -3.33 -4.59
CA MET A 143 -18.55 -3.37 -4.81
C MET A 143 -19.10 -1.98 -5.12
N ASP A 144 -18.74 -0.97 -4.32
CA ASP A 144 -19.25 0.38 -4.47
C ASP A 144 -18.85 1.04 -5.80
N LEU A 145 -17.64 0.72 -6.30
CA LEU A 145 -17.08 1.29 -7.54
C LEU A 145 -17.28 0.41 -8.78
N SER A 146 -18.03 -0.69 -8.66
CA SER A 146 -18.25 -1.65 -9.75
C SER A 146 -18.97 -1.02 -10.96
N LYS A 147 -19.95 -0.16 -10.71
CA LYS A 147 -20.71 0.57 -11.77
C LYS A 147 -19.81 1.51 -12.56
N ASP A 148 -18.79 2.07 -11.93
CA ASP A 148 -17.79 2.94 -12.57
C ASP A 148 -16.70 2.14 -13.29
N LYS A 149 -16.74 0.80 -13.25
CA LYS A 149 -15.76 -0.13 -13.83
C LYS A 149 -14.35 0.06 -13.28
N ILE A 150 -14.23 0.51 -12.02
CA ILE A 150 -12.97 0.68 -11.31
C ILE A 150 -12.65 -0.60 -10.55
N ARG A 151 -11.51 -1.21 -10.83
CA ARG A 151 -11.03 -2.37 -10.07
C ARG A 151 -10.30 -1.92 -8.80
N VAL A 152 -10.60 -2.58 -7.68
CA VAL A 152 -9.94 -2.32 -6.38
C VAL A 152 -9.32 -3.60 -5.88
N ASN A 153 -8.00 -3.64 -5.77
CA ASN A 153 -7.28 -4.81 -5.28
C ASN A 153 -6.24 -4.44 -4.23
N GLY A 154 -5.89 -5.40 -3.41
CA GLY A 154 -4.80 -5.35 -2.45
C GLY A 154 -3.60 -6.16 -2.90
N LEU A 155 -2.45 -5.77 -2.40
CA LEU A 155 -1.23 -6.54 -2.45
C LEU A 155 -0.69 -6.67 -1.03
N THR A 156 -0.51 -7.90 -0.56
CA THR A 156 0.02 -8.22 0.77
C THR A 156 1.44 -8.74 0.64
N PRO A 157 2.46 -7.88 0.76
CA PRO A 157 3.83 -8.34 0.78
C PRO A 157 4.16 -9.12 2.05
N GLY A 158 5.02 -10.12 1.91
CA GLY A 158 5.75 -10.71 3.01
C GLY A 158 6.88 -9.81 3.52
N PHE A 159 7.96 -10.43 3.96
CA PHE A 159 9.14 -9.71 4.42
C PHE A 159 10.03 -9.31 3.24
N ILE A 160 9.98 -8.04 2.86
CA ILE A 160 10.72 -7.46 1.73
C ILE A 160 11.98 -6.76 2.25
N LYS A 161 13.10 -6.89 1.53
CA LYS A 161 14.37 -6.19 1.84
C LYS A 161 14.20 -4.69 1.60
N THR A 162 13.87 -3.95 2.67
CA THR A 162 13.62 -2.50 2.69
C THR A 162 14.23 -1.87 3.92
N LYS A 163 14.39 -0.53 3.90
CA LYS A 163 14.81 0.24 5.10
C LYS A 163 13.86 0.03 6.27
N MET A 164 12.55 -0.08 6.02
CA MET A 164 11.56 -0.37 7.06
C MET A 164 11.83 -1.74 7.71
N THR A 165 12.13 -2.76 6.94
CA THR A 165 12.46 -4.10 7.45
C THR A 165 13.74 -4.07 8.27
N SER A 166 14.81 -3.46 7.77
CA SER A 166 16.09 -3.34 8.47
C SER A 166 16.01 -2.52 9.75
N LYS A 167 15.16 -1.48 9.79
CA LYS A 167 14.91 -0.69 11.01
C LYS A 167 14.17 -1.47 12.10
N ASN A 168 13.30 -2.40 11.71
CA ASN A 168 12.37 -3.07 12.62
C ASN A 168 12.77 -4.49 13.01
N LEU A 169 13.82 -5.05 12.41
CA LEU A 169 14.26 -6.43 12.61
C LEU A 169 15.79 -6.46 12.77
N ASN A 170 16.25 -7.22 13.75
CA ASN A 170 17.67 -7.52 13.90
C ASN A 170 18.09 -8.71 13.02
N ASN A 171 19.39 -9.03 13.00
CA ASN A 171 19.94 -10.13 12.21
C ASN A 171 19.37 -11.51 12.58
N ILE A 172 19.07 -11.73 13.87
CA ILE A 172 18.49 -12.97 14.38
C ILE A 172 17.05 -13.11 13.86
N ASP A 173 16.26 -12.03 13.92
CA ASP A 173 14.90 -12.02 13.36
C ASP A 173 14.91 -12.29 11.85
N ILE A 174 15.85 -11.69 11.11
CA ILE A 174 15.99 -11.90 9.67
C ILE A 174 16.35 -13.36 9.36
N LYS A 175 17.25 -13.98 10.14
CA LYS A 175 17.59 -15.41 10.00
C LYS A 175 16.33 -16.29 10.20
N LYS A 176 15.59 -16.06 11.30
CA LYS A 176 14.36 -16.78 11.61
C LYS A 176 13.27 -16.60 10.54
N ILE A 177 13.15 -15.40 9.99
CA ILE A 177 12.18 -15.15 8.90
C ILE A 177 12.58 -15.93 7.65
N LYS A 178 13.86 -15.91 7.28
CA LYS A 178 14.35 -16.66 6.12
C LYS A 178 14.13 -18.17 6.27
N SER A 179 14.43 -18.76 7.45
CA SER A 179 14.22 -20.19 7.68
C SER A 179 12.73 -20.59 7.63
N LYS A 180 11.84 -19.66 8.02
CA LYS A 180 10.38 -19.87 7.98
C LYS A 180 9.73 -19.46 6.65
N THR A 181 10.48 -18.92 5.72
CA THR A 181 10.00 -18.60 4.37
C THR A 181 10.38 -19.75 3.43
N PRO A 182 9.43 -20.47 2.83
CA PRO A 182 9.75 -21.62 1.97
C PRO A 182 10.77 -21.32 0.86
N ILE A 183 10.74 -20.11 0.27
CA ILE A 183 11.75 -19.67 -0.71
C ILE A 183 13.13 -19.35 -0.05
N GLY A 184 13.27 -19.39 1.26
CA GLY A 184 14.53 -19.27 1.99
C GLY A 184 15.16 -17.86 2.05
N ARG A 185 14.44 -16.82 1.60
CA ARG A 185 14.98 -15.45 1.54
C ARG A 185 13.90 -14.37 1.76
N LEU A 186 14.34 -13.15 2.00
CA LEU A 186 13.46 -11.98 1.90
C LEU A 186 13.12 -11.69 0.44
N GLY A 187 11.91 -11.16 0.22
CA GLY A 187 11.51 -10.66 -1.09
C GLY A 187 12.28 -9.39 -1.50
N LYS A 188 12.31 -9.10 -2.79
CA LYS A 188 12.91 -7.89 -3.37
C LYS A 188 11.80 -6.89 -3.72
N CYS A 189 12.08 -5.58 -3.66
CA CYS A 189 11.13 -4.56 -4.11
C CYS A 189 10.68 -4.76 -5.58
N LYS A 190 11.56 -5.29 -6.44
CA LYS A 190 11.23 -5.57 -7.84
C LYS A 190 10.11 -6.61 -7.98
N GLU A 191 10.09 -7.64 -7.12
CA GLU A 191 9.04 -8.67 -7.14
C GLU A 191 7.67 -8.08 -6.77
N ILE A 192 7.64 -7.06 -5.90
CA ILE A 192 6.42 -6.30 -5.59
C ILE A 192 6.04 -5.38 -6.76
N THR A 193 7.03 -4.72 -7.39
CA THR A 193 6.79 -3.88 -8.57
C THR A 193 6.16 -4.69 -9.71
N ASP A 194 6.62 -5.92 -9.97
CA ASP A 194 6.10 -6.77 -11.03
C ASP A 194 4.62 -7.13 -10.81
N VAL A 195 4.24 -7.39 -9.55
CA VAL A 195 2.83 -7.65 -9.21
C VAL A 195 1.99 -6.36 -9.27
N LEU A 196 2.53 -5.19 -8.91
CA LEU A 196 1.86 -3.91 -9.10
C LEU A 196 1.60 -3.65 -10.58
N ASP A 197 2.60 -3.90 -11.45
CA ASP A 197 2.46 -3.76 -12.91
C ASP A 197 1.37 -4.70 -13.45
N PHE A 198 1.34 -5.95 -12.98
CA PHE A 198 0.28 -6.89 -13.35
C PHE A 198 -1.11 -6.38 -12.93
N LEU A 199 -1.27 -5.91 -11.69
CA LEU A 199 -2.55 -5.41 -11.18
C LEU A 199 -3.04 -4.13 -11.87
N ILE A 200 -2.13 -3.30 -12.39
CA ILE A 200 -2.45 -2.12 -13.21
C ILE A 200 -2.91 -2.55 -14.62
N SER A 201 -2.31 -3.60 -15.16
CA SER A 201 -2.48 -4.03 -16.54
C SER A 201 -3.88 -4.59 -16.84
N LYS A 202 -4.19 -4.74 -18.15
CA LYS A 202 -5.40 -5.42 -18.62
C LYS A 202 -5.40 -6.93 -18.35
N GLU A 203 -4.23 -7.52 -18.15
CA GLU A 203 -4.05 -8.94 -17.82
C GLU A 203 -4.74 -9.34 -16.52
N SER A 204 -4.96 -8.37 -15.61
CA SER A 204 -5.71 -8.54 -14.37
C SER A 204 -7.17 -8.05 -14.45
N SER A 205 -7.74 -7.97 -15.66
CA SER A 205 -9.08 -7.38 -15.90
C SER A 205 -10.21 -8.08 -15.14
N PHE A 206 -10.06 -9.36 -14.80
CA PHE A 206 -11.06 -10.14 -14.04
C PHE A 206 -10.70 -10.27 -12.54
N ILE A 207 -9.65 -9.58 -12.07
CA ILE A 207 -9.26 -9.55 -10.67
C ILE A 207 -9.82 -8.27 -10.03
N ASN A 208 -10.78 -8.42 -9.12
CA ASN A 208 -11.41 -7.33 -8.37
C ASN A 208 -11.75 -7.77 -6.94
N GLY A 209 -11.54 -6.92 -5.95
CA GLY A 209 -11.80 -7.21 -4.53
C GLY A 209 -10.81 -8.20 -3.90
N GLN A 210 -9.72 -8.56 -4.58
CA GLN A 210 -8.76 -9.53 -4.12
C GLN A 210 -7.60 -8.88 -3.38
N ASN A 211 -7.00 -9.62 -2.44
CA ASN A 211 -5.77 -9.24 -1.76
C ASN A 211 -4.71 -10.30 -2.05
N LEU A 212 -3.83 -10.03 -3.02
CA LEU A 212 -2.80 -10.97 -3.45
C LEU A 212 -1.68 -11.02 -2.42
N ILE A 213 -1.39 -12.20 -1.91
CA ILE A 213 -0.27 -12.43 -0.99
C ILE A 213 0.98 -12.74 -1.81
N VAL A 214 2.06 -11.99 -1.54
CA VAL A 214 3.37 -12.12 -2.21
C VAL A 214 4.45 -12.19 -1.13
N ASP A 215 4.64 -13.36 -0.57
CA ASP A 215 5.41 -13.57 0.67
C ASP A 215 6.41 -14.72 0.63
N GLY A 216 6.58 -15.35 -0.51
CA GLY A 216 7.47 -16.50 -0.67
C GLY A 216 7.00 -17.75 0.05
N GLY A 217 5.68 -17.88 0.29
CA GLY A 217 5.05 -19.00 0.97
C GLY A 217 5.03 -18.87 2.50
N PHE A 218 5.50 -17.75 3.05
CA PHE A 218 5.57 -17.57 4.51
C PHE A 218 4.22 -17.82 5.20
N SER A 219 3.12 -17.31 4.66
CA SER A 219 1.78 -17.49 5.25
C SER A 219 1.15 -18.85 4.96
N SER A 220 1.73 -19.66 4.08
CA SER A 220 1.18 -20.98 3.72
C SER A 220 1.62 -22.10 4.65
N GLY A 221 2.50 -21.86 5.62
CA GLY A 221 2.98 -22.89 6.55
C GLY A 221 4.13 -22.44 7.46
N GLY A 222 4.79 -21.33 7.17
CA GLY A 222 5.96 -20.87 7.91
C GLY A 222 5.75 -20.52 9.40
N PHE A 223 4.54 -20.73 9.93
CA PHE A 223 4.24 -20.54 11.35
C PHE A 223 4.43 -21.79 12.21
N PHE A 224 4.40 -22.98 11.60
CA PHE A 224 4.33 -24.27 12.30
C PHE A 224 5.66 -25.02 12.34
N GLU A 225 6.72 -24.50 11.70
CA GLU A 225 8.05 -25.08 11.68
C GLU A 225 9.06 -24.30 12.56
#